data_f08e24647804de482fa08c60fb8e7021
#
_entry.id   f08e24647804de482fa08c60fb8e7021
#
_cell.length_a   1.000
_cell.length_b   1.000
_cell.length_c   1.000
_cell.angle_alpha   90.00
_cell.angle_beta   90.00
_cell.angle_gamma   90.00
#
_symmetry.space_group_name_H-M   'P 1'
#
loop_
_entity.id
_entity.type
_entity.pdbx_description
1 polymer ?
#
loop_
_entity_poly.entity_id
_entity_poly.type
_entity_poly.pdbx_seq_one_letter_code
_entity_poly.pdbx_strand_id
1 'polypeptide(L)'
;MEGEKTLYRSAGVNKKKVYIAHPLRGNIKGNINKASEICEYLANRGDILPLSPLHTFGYLDPTGDQFNAMQLCFSLLDCADEVWVFGKYWLSEGCIAEIAYANCRGIKMVLIGEVDIERLEKKIIEVA
;
A
#
# COMPACT_ATOMS: atom_id res chain seq x y z
N MET A 1 -0.02 -32.67 -13.40
CA MET A 1 0.71 -33.11 -12.20
C MET A 1 0.19 -32.39 -10.98
N GLU A 2 0.16 -33.07 -9.87
CA GLU A 2 -0.35 -32.54 -8.61
C GLU A 2 0.31 -31.22 -8.21
N GLY A 3 1.65 -31.14 -8.27
CA GLY A 3 2.39 -29.94 -7.92
C GLY A 3 2.05 -28.73 -8.77
N GLU A 4 1.83 -28.94 -10.05
CA GLU A 4 1.44 -27.86 -10.96
C GLU A 4 0.04 -27.36 -10.65
N LYS A 5 -0.88 -28.25 -10.40
CA LYS A 5 -2.25 -27.89 -10.03
C LYS A 5 -2.29 -27.08 -8.74
N THR A 6 -1.50 -27.51 -7.75
CA THR A 6 -1.42 -26.81 -6.48
C THR A 6 -0.84 -25.41 -6.68
N LEU A 7 0.22 -25.28 -7.47
CA LEU A 7 0.86 -24.01 -7.76
C LEU A 7 -0.12 -23.03 -8.42
N TYR A 8 -0.85 -23.47 -9.45
CA TYR A 8 -1.80 -22.61 -10.14
C TYR A 8 -2.98 -22.23 -9.26
N ARG A 9 -3.44 -23.12 -8.42
CA ARG A 9 -4.56 -22.85 -7.52
C ARG A 9 -4.20 -21.80 -6.48
N SER A 10 -2.97 -21.82 -5.98
CA SER A 10 -2.54 -20.88 -4.95
C SER A 10 -1.97 -19.59 -5.52
N ALA A 11 -1.58 -19.58 -6.81
CA ALA A 11 -0.94 -18.42 -7.42
C ALA A 11 -1.94 -17.27 -7.60
N GLY A 12 -1.80 -16.23 -6.79
CA GLY A 12 -2.62 -15.04 -6.84
C GLY A 12 -4.03 -15.18 -6.31
N VAL A 13 -4.47 -16.40 -5.98
CA VAL A 13 -5.82 -16.63 -5.50
C VAL A 13 -5.87 -16.47 -3.99
N ASN A 14 -6.86 -15.73 -3.51
CA ASN A 14 -7.11 -15.52 -2.07
C ASN A 14 -6.03 -14.70 -1.34
N LYS A 15 -5.14 -14.04 -2.08
CA LYS A 15 -4.24 -13.09 -1.44
C LYS A 15 -5.03 -11.86 -1.02
N LYS A 16 -4.77 -11.40 0.19
CA LYS A 16 -5.35 -10.16 0.67
C LYS A 16 -4.77 -8.99 -0.10
N LYS A 17 -5.61 -8.16 -0.68
CA LYS A 17 -5.20 -6.94 -1.39
C LYS A 17 -5.07 -5.81 -0.39
N VAL A 18 -3.85 -5.36 -0.17
CA VAL A 18 -3.56 -4.30 0.80
C VAL A 18 -3.02 -3.07 0.09
N TYR A 19 -3.76 -1.98 0.19
CA TYR A 19 -3.33 -0.69 -0.34
C TYR A 19 -2.25 -0.12 0.58
N ILE A 20 -1.11 0.22 -0.01
CA ILE A 20 0.05 0.73 0.73
C ILE A 20 0.06 2.26 0.65
N ALA A 21 -0.55 2.91 1.63
CA ALA A 21 -0.55 4.37 1.70
C ALA A 21 0.76 4.84 2.31
N HIS A 22 1.51 5.65 1.58
CA HIS A 22 2.82 6.14 1.99
C HIS A 22 3.01 7.57 1.48
N PRO A 23 3.62 8.48 2.26
CA PRO A 23 3.94 9.80 1.76
C PRO A 23 4.81 9.75 0.51
N LEU A 24 4.64 10.71 -0.38
CA LEU A 24 5.45 10.85 -1.59
C LEU A 24 6.26 12.13 -1.57
N ARG A 25 5.57 13.27 -1.40
CA ARG A 25 6.21 14.59 -1.46
C ARG A 25 7.13 14.84 -0.28
N GLY A 26 8.04 15.79 -0.44
CA GLY A 26 9.03 16.16 0.58
C GLY A 26 10.35 15.43 0.40
N ASN A 27 10.29 14.16 0.01
CA ASN A 27 11.46 13.35 -0.33
C ASN A 27 11.01 12.24 -1.26
N ILE A 28 10.71 12.59 -2.50
CA ILE A 28 10.09 11.69 -3.48
C ILE A 28 10.89 10.39 -3.63
N LYS A 29 12.19 10.50 -3.90
CA LYS A 29 13.04 9.32 -4.11
C LYS A 29 13.13 8.45 -2.87
N GLY A 30 13.33 9.07 -1.71
CA GLY A 30 13.42 8.35 -0.45
C GLY A 30 12.12 7.66 -0.08
N ASN A 31 11.00 8.33 -0.32
CA ASN A 31 9.68 7.76 -0.03
C ASN A 31 9.36 6.59 -0.95
N ILE A 32 9.69 6.70 -2.23
CA ILE A 32 9.50 5.58 -3.17
C ILE A 32 10.37 4.39 -2.76
N ASN A 33 11.62 4.63 -2.35
CA ASN A 33 12.51 3.57 -1.91
C ASN A 33 11.96 2.85 -0.66
N LYS A 34 11.45 3.59 0.31
CA LYS A 34 10.83 3.00 1.50
C LYS A 34 9.60 2.19 1.16
N ALA A 35 8.73 2.72 0.31
CA ALA A 35 7.55 2.01 -0.16
C ALA A 35 7.93 0.74 -0.91
N SER A 36 9.01 0.78 -1.70
CA SER A 36 9.51 -0.40 -2.41
C SER A 36 9.94 -1.50 -1.45
N GLU A 37 10.66 -1.15 -0.39
CA GLU A 37 11.09 -2.11 0.62
C GLU A 37 9.90 -2.76 1.32
N ILE A 38 8.91 -1.96 1.67
CA ILE A 38 7.68 -2.44 2.30
C ILE A 38 6.94 -3.41 1.37
N CYS A 39 6.73 -3.02 0.13
CA CYS A 39 6.02 -3.83 -0.84
C CYS A 39 6.75 -5.14 -1.14
N GLU A 40 8.07 -5.09 -1.29
CA GLU A 40 8.87 -6.29 -1.52
C GLU A 40 8.75 -7.26 -0.34
N TYR A 41 8.86 -6.75 0.87
CA TYR A 41 8.70 -7.57 2.07
C TYR A 41 7.33 -8.24 2.11
N LEU A 42 6.27 -7.48 1.90
CA LEU A 42 4.90 -7.99 1.97
C LEU A 42 4.61 -8.98 0.84
N ALA A 43 5.07 -8.67 -0.37
CA ALA A 43 4.90 -9.57 -1.51
C ALA A 43 5.59 -10.92 -1.28
N ASN A 44 6.77 -10.88 -0.67
CA ASN A 44 7.55 -12.11 -0.40
C ASN A 44 6.96 -12.96 0.72
N ARG A 45 6.08 -12.41 1.55
CA ARG A 45 5.36 -13.21 2.56
C ARG A 45 4.42 -14.23 1.91
N GLY A 46 3.90 -13.91 0.74
CA GLY A 46 3.05 -14.82 -0.02
C GLY A 46 1.55 -14.73 0.25
N ASP A 47 1.12 -14.05 1.31
CA ASP A 47 -0.28 -13.93 1.71
C ASP A 47 -0.91 -12.59 1.32
N ILE A 48 -0.10 -11.62 0.88
CA ILE A 48 -0.54 -10.27 0.57
C ILE A 48 -0.19 -9.92 -0.88
N LEU A 49 -1.13 -9.23 -1.54
CA LEU A 49 -0.87 -8.53 -2.79
C LEU A 49 -0.80 -7.04 -2.46
N PRO A 50 0.39 -6.45 -2.40
CA PRO A 50 0.50 -5.04 -2.10
C PRO A 50 0.09 -4.20 -3.31
N LEU A 51 -0.82 -3.24 -3.08
CA LEU A 51 -1.26 -2.29 -4.09
C LEU A 51 -0.61 -0.95 -3.75
N SER A 52 0.43 -0.60 -4.46
CA SER A 52 1.20 0.62 -4.18
C SER A 52 0.87 1.71 -5.20
N PRO A 53 0.18 2.79 -4.80
CA PRO A 53 -0.12 3.88 -5.73
C PRO A 53 1.15 4.58 -6.22
N LEU A 54 2.19 4.67 -5.38
CA LEU A 54 3.45 5.28 -5.78
C LEU A 54 4.10 4.55 -6.96
N HIS A 55 3.96 3.24 -7.02
CA HIS A 55 4.50 2.42 -8.10
C HIS A 55 3.52 2.31 -9.27
N THR A 56 2.25 2.08 -8.97
CA THR A 56 1.20 1.93 -9.99
C THR A 56 1.11 3.19 -10.86
N PHE A 57 1.22 4.37 -10.25
CA PHE A 57 1.11 5.65 -10.94
C PHE A 57 2.46 6.38 -11.06
N GLY A 58 3.55 5.63 -11.03
CA GLY A 58 4.90 6.19 -11.13
C GLY A 58 5.17 6.91 -12.45
N TYR A 59 4.35 6.68 -13.46
CA TYR A 59 4.44 7.39 -14.74
C TYR A 59 3.84 8.80 -14.71
N LEU A 60 3.13 9.17 -13.63
CA LEU A 60 2.59 10.51 -13.50
C LEU A 60 3.66 11.47 -12.96
N ASP A 61 3.57 12.73 -13.40
CA ASP A 61 4.40 13.80 -12.83
C ASP A 61 3.94 14.09 -11.40
N PRO A 62 4.80 13.86 -10.39
CA PRO A 62 4.41 14.09 -8.99
C PRO A 62 4.10 15.56 -8.68
N THR A 63 4.47 16.49 -9.55
CA THR A 63 4.14 17.92 -9.41
C THR A 63 2.99 18.35 -10.30
N GLY A 64 2.37 17.42 -11.00
CA GLY A 64 1.29 17.70 -11.95
C GLY A 64 -0.09 17.81 -11.30
N ASP A 65 -1.10 17.36 -12.01
CA ASP A 65 -2.51 17.45 -11.58
C ASP A 65 -2.78 16.54 -10.39
N GLN A 66 -2.82 17.12 -9.20
CA GLN A 66 -3.02 16.38 -7.95
C GLN A 66 -4.45 15.87 -7.80
N PHE A 67 -5.42 16.58 -8.36
CA PHE A 67 -6.81 16.12 -8.33
C PHE A 67 -6.96 14.82 -9.12
N ASN A 68 -6.42 14.78 -10.33
CA ASN A 68 -6.42 13.56 -11.14
C ASN A 68 -5.67 12.42 -10.45
N ALA A 69 -4.51 12.72 -9.89
CA ALA A 69 -3.71 11.72 -9.18
C ALA A 69 -4.49 11.11 -8.02
N MET A 70 -5.20 11.93 -7.24
CA MET A 70 -6.00 11.44 -6.12
C MET A 70 -7.20 10.62 -6.58
N GLN A 71 -7.84 10.99 -7.69
CA GLN A 71 -8.93 10.21 -8.27
C GLN A 71 -8.46 8.79 -8.63
N LEU A 72 -7.28 8.70 -9.23
CA LEU A 72 -6.69 7.40 -9.58
C LEU A 72 -6.33 6.59 -8.33
N CYS A 73 -5.78 7.23 -7.30
CA CYS A 73 -5.50 6.58 -6.04
C CYS A 73 -6.77 6.03 -5.38
N PHE A 74 -7.85 6.79 -5.38
CA PHE A 74 -9.13 6.35 -4.84
C PHE A 74 -9.67 5.15 -5.61
N SER A 75 -9.54 5.17 -6.95
CA SER A 75 -9.96 4.04 -7.77
C SER A 75 -9.18 2.77 -7.43
N LEU A 76 -7.87 2.90 -7.20
CA LEU A 76 -7.03 1.79 -6.79
C LEU A 76 -7.42 1.31 -5.38
N LEU A 77 -7.69 2.25 -4.48
CA LEU A 77 -8.09 1.95 -3.11
C LEU A 77 -9.40 1.18 -3.06
N ASP A 78 -10.33 1.48 -3.97
CA ASP A 78 -11.59 0.73 -4.08
C ASP A 78 -11.37 -0.75 -4.43
N CYS A 79 -10.21 -1.11 -4.95
CA CYS A 79 -9.88 -2.51 -5.25
C CYS A 79 -9.32 -3.25 -4.05
N ALA A 80 -9.01 -2.56 -2.95
CA ALA A 80 -8.32 -3.15 -1.81
C ALA A 80 -9.27 -3.75 -0.79
N ASP A 81 -8.79 -4.76 -0.10
CA ASP A 81 -9.47 -5.32 1.07
C ASP A 81 -9.19 -4.50 2.33
N GLU A 82 -7.96 -3.99 2.43
CA GLU A 82 -7.52 -3.17 3.56
C GLU A 82 -6.58 -2.07 3.05
N VAL A 83 -6.43 -1.04 3.86
CA VAL A 83 -5.42 -0.01 3.63
C VAL A 83 -4.48 0.03 4.85
N TRP A 84 -3.18 -0.07 4.58
CA TRP A 84 -2.15 0.05 5.60
C TRP A 84 -1.38 1.34 5.36
N VAL A 85 -1.25 2.16 6.41
CA VAL A 85 -0.75 3.53 6.31
C VAL A 85 0.60 3.63 6.99
N PHE A 86 1.60 4.06 6.24
CA PHE A 86 3.00 4.08 6.64
C PHE A 86 3.57 5.49 6.69
N GLY A 87 4.75 5.63 7.26
CA GLY A 87 5.50 6.87 7.31
C GLY A 87 4.84 7.92 8.20
N LYS A 88 5.29 9.16 8.04
CA LYS A 88 4.68 10.30 8.73
C LYS A 88 3.42 10.73 7.99
N TYR A 89 2.45 9.84 7.93
CA TYR A 89 1.23 10.01 7.15
C TYR A 89 0.42 11.26 7.54
N TRP A 90 0.50 11.67 8.81
CA TRP A 90 -0.21 12.86 9.30
C TRP A 90 0.32 14.16 8.72
N LEU A 91 1.49 14.15 8.09
CA LEU A 91 2.07 15.29 7.39
C LEU A 91 1.85 15.24 5.88
N SER A 92 1.16 14.21 5.39
CA SER A 92 0.94 13.98 3.97
C SER A 92 -0.52 14.22 3.62
N GLU A 93 -0.80 15.24 2.80
CA GLU A 93 -2.15 15.53 2.33
C GLU A 93 -2.74 14.34 1.58
N GLY A 94 -1.92 13.66 0.78
CA GLY A 94 -2.35 12.47 0.05
C GLY A 94 -2.77 11.34 0.98
N CYS A 95 -1.95 11.04 1.98
CA CYS A 95 -2.30 10.00 2.96
C CYS A 95 -3.55 10.36 3.75
N ILE A 96 -3.69 11.62 4.17
CA ILE A 96 -4.88 12.08 4.89
C ILE A 96 -6.13 11.90 4.02
N ALA A 97 -6.04 12.24 2.75
CA ALA A 97 -7.16 12.06 1.81
C ALA A 97 -7.51 10.59 1.63
N GLU A 98 -6.51 9.73 1.50
CA GLU A 98 -6.71 8.28 1.37
C GLU A 98 -7.35 7.68 2.63
N ILE A 99 -6.91 8.13 3.80
CA ILE A 99 -7.51 7.71 5.09
C ILE A 99 -8.98 8.10 5.14
N ALA A 100 -9.30 9.35 4.79
CA ALA A 100 -10.67 9.84 4.80
C ALA A 100 -11.54 9.05 3.81
N TYR A 101 -11.03 8.81 2.61
CA TYR A 101 -11.76 8.05 1.59
C TYR A 101 -12.02 6.62 2.07
N ALA A 102 -11.00 5.94 2.58
CA ALA A 102 -11.13 4.57 3.08
C ALA A 102 -12.17 4.50 4.19
N ASN A 103 -12.14 5.47 5.11
CA ASN A 103 -13.10 5.53 6.20
C ASN A 103 -14.54 5.68 5.69
N CYS A 104 -14.76 6.56 4.71
CA CYS A 104 -16.06 6.75 4.09
C CYS A 104 -16.56 5.50 3.36
N ARG A 105 -15.66 4.72 2.79
CA ARG A 105 -15.99 3.49 2.06
C ARG A 105 -16.08 2.27 2.94
N GLY A 106 -15.81 2.39 4.23
CA GLY A 106 -15.83 1.26 5.15
C GLY A 106 -14.70 0.27 4.95
N ILE A 107 -13.59 0.70 4.36
CA ILE A 107 -12.41 -0.16 4.15
C ILE A 107 -11.61 -0.21 5.45
N LYS A 108 -11.25 -1.42 5.88
CA LYS A 108 -10.45 -1.61 7.10
C LYS A 108 -9.11 -0.90 6.95
N MET A 109 -8.74 -0.16 7.99
CA MET A 109 -7.53 0.66 7.99
C MET A 109 -6.61 0.24 9.13
N VAL A 110 -5.32 0.11 8.83
CA VAL A 110 -4.27 -0.20 9.80
C VAL A 110 -3.23 0.90 9.74
N LEU A 111 -3.07 1.62 10.85
CA LEU A 111 -2.10 2.72 10.94
C LEU A 111 -0.79 2.18 11.51
N ILE A 112 0.20 2.04 10.65
CA ILE A 112 1.51 1.50 11.03
C ILE A 112 2.50 2.62 11.35
N GLY A 113 2.53 3.67 10.54
CA GLY A 113 3.44 4.79 10.73
C GLY A 113 4.86 4.47 10.26
N GLU A 114 5.84 5.16 10.84
CA GLU A 114 7.24 4.91 10.53
C GLU A 114 7.71 3.61 11.18
N VAL A 115 8.35 2.77 10.39
CA VAL A 115 8.87 1.51 10.88
C VAL A 115 10.04 1.07 9.99
N ASP A 116 11.09 0.56 10.61
CA ASP A 116 12.19 -0.06 9.87
C ASP A 116 11.74 -1.44 9.37
N ILE A 117 12.29 -1.85 8.23
CA ILE A 117 11.88 -3.11 7.61
C ILE A 117 12.10 -4.31 8.53
N GLU A 118 13.14 -4.28 9.36
CA GLU A 118 13.45 -5.35 10.30
C GLU A 118 12.40 -5.48 11.41
N ARG A 119 11.64 -4.42 11.67
CA ARG A 119 10.61 -4.38 12.71
C ARG A 119 9.22 -4.45 12.16
N LEU A 120 9.08 -4.49 10.84
CA LEU A 120 7.77 -4.42 10.20
C LEU A 120 6.87 -5.58 10.63
N GLU A 121 7.37 -6.81 10.64
CA GLU A 121 6.58 -7.98 11.01
C GLU A 121 6.03 -7.86 12.44
N LYS A 122 6.87 -7.45 13.37
CA LYS A 122 6.46 -7.24 14.76
C LYS A 122 5.37 -6.17 14.87
N LYS A 123 5.53 -5.08 14.12
CA LYS A 123 4.55 -3.99 14.13
C LYS A 123 3.21 -4.44 13.56
N ILE A 124 3.22 -5.22 12.49
CA ILE A 124 2.01 -5.77 11.90
C ILE A 124 1.26 -6.63 12.93
N ILE A 125 1.98 -7.49 13.64
CA ILE A 125 1.39 -8.34 14.68
C ILE A 125 0.74 -7.50 15.78
N GLU A 126 1.38 -6.38 16.16
CA GLU A 126 0.88 -5.51 17.23
C GLU A 126 -0.39 -4.76 16.84
N VAL A 127 -0.52 -4.32 15.58
CA VAL A 127 -1.57 -3.38 15.18
C VAL A 127 -2.62 -3.96 14.24
N ALA A 128 -2.32 -5.06 13.59
CA ALA A 128 -3.26 -5.70 12.64
C ALA A 128 -4.14 -6.79 13.32
#